data_6d2a53d6ff581afe4b16c7df5058261d
#
_entry.id   6d2a53d6ff581afe4b16c7df5058261d
#
_cell.length_a   1.000
_cell.length_b   1.000
_cell.length_c   1.000
_cell.angle_alpha   90.00
_cell.angle_beta   90.00
_cell.angle_gamma   90.00
#
_symmetry.space_group_name_H-M   'P 1'
#
loop_
_entity.id
_entity.type
_entity.pdbx_description
1 polymer ?
#
loop_
_entity_poly.entity_id
_entity_poly.type
_entity_poly.pdbx_seq_one_letter_code
_entity_poly.pdbx_strand_id
1 'polypeptide(L)'
;MDASRSTVHLVNPLWDHCGGSEWRTIETWRLLKAQGDARLWSEYEPCAELAGWVPYTRISPLQLRFPRGGTLVFMGVYFRIGHWIRFAAPDRVVVIYNTDQPDRLRKNLTRIASCGKTAEVLYTSPALRRKEQGHGPVLESLVDASRFPYRIRARNRPFTVGRLSRDTLTKHHEEDVAVWRALAAEGVHVRIMGGTCLARELAGVPNIELLPSGAEHPETFLHSLDCFYYRTDANWFEGFGRVVFEAMATGLPVVCGDHGGYADFLAHRRDSILIADGNEAMAAIREIRSNTAFARTLGANASRAAAAIQHNAAARTLHLLMGRPVSAVRDERPRDAPGFGADAAE
;
A
#
# COMPACT_ATOMS: atom_id res chain seq x y z
N MET A 1 39.37 1.22 -0.49
CA MET A 1 38.73 0.13 -1.23
C MET A 1 37.37 0.65 -1.65
N ASP A 2 37.22 0.94 -2.91
CA ASP A 2 35.98 1.41 -3.49
C ASP A 2 34.99 0.22 -3.43
N ALA A 3 34.01 0.29 -2.53
CA ALA A 3 32.97 -0.74 -2.46
C ALA A 3 32.21 -0.67 -3.79
N SER A 4 32.56 -1.55 -4.72
CA SER A 4 31.87 -1.70 -5.98
C SER A 4 30.37 -1.73 -5.65
N ARG A 5 29.64 -0.70 -6.08
CA ARG A 5 28.20 -0.56 -5.81
C ARG A 5 27.49 -1.75 -6.44
N SER A 6 27.12 -2.72 -5.58
CA SER A 6 26.43 -3.93 -6.02
C SER A 6 25.11 -3.55 -6.68
N THR A 7 24.84 -4.08 -7.87
CA THR A 7 23.58 -3.84 -8.60
C THR A 7 22.40 -4.41 -7.82
N VAL A 8 21.29 -3.65 -7.71
CA VAL A 8 20.03 -4.16 -7.16
C VAL A 8 19.10 -4.55 -8.31
N HIS A 9 18.69 -5.80 -8.33
CA HIS A 9 17.79 -6.37 -9.33
C HIS A 9 16.41 -6.57 -8.71
N LEU A 10 15.41 -5.76 -9.12
CA LEU A 10 14.03 -5.91 -8.71
C LEU A 10 13.29 -6.80 -9.70
N VAL A 11 12.58 -7.81 -9.21
CA VAL A 11 11.77 -8.73 -10.02
C VAL A 11 10.31 -8.60 -9.64
N ASN A 12 9.45 -8.27 -10.60
CA ASN A 12 8.01 -8.18 -10.43
C ASN A 12 7.31 -8.53 -11.75
N PRO A 13 6.15 -9.20 -11.73
CA PRO A 13 5.41 -9.55 -12.96
C PRO A 13 4.87 -8.35 -13.74
N LEU A 14 4.61 -7.20 -13.10
CA LEU A 14 4.10 -5.97 -13.73
C LEU A 14 2.79 -6.18 -14.51
N TRP A 15 1.84 -6.93 -13.93
CA TRP A 15 0.62 -7.34 -14.62
C TRP A 15 -0.49 -6.31 -14.63
N ASP A 16 -0.53 -5.44 -13.62
CA ASP A 16 -1.67 -4.57 -13.35
C ASP A 16 -1.20 -3.15 -13.06
N HIS A 17 -1.52 -2.20 -13.93
CA HIS A 17 -1.17 -0.79 -13.74
C HIS A 17 -1.88 -0.15 -12.54
N CYS A 18 -2.95 -0.76 -12.02
CA CYS A 18 -3.61 -0.36 -10.77
C CYS A 18 -3.07 -1.13 -9.55
N GLY A 19 -2.13 -2.06 -9.73
CA GLY A 19 -1.62 -2.93 -8.70
C GLY A 19 -0.69 -2.23 -7.72
N GLY A 20 -0.96 -2.39 -6.41
CA GLY A 20 -0.12 -1.80 -5.35
C GLY A 20 1.29 -2.39 -5.30
N SER A 21 1.47 -3.66 -5.69
CA SER A 21 2.78 -4.32 -5.79
C SER A 21 3.63 -3.74 -6.91
N GLU A 22 3.01 -3.47 -8.05
CA GLU A 22 3.61 -2.90 -9.24
C GLU A 22 4.09 -1.47 -8.96
N TRP A 23 3.23 -0.62 -8.41
CA TRP A 23 3.60 0.73 -8.03
C TRP A 23 4.69 0.77 -6.97
N ARG A 24 4.63 -0.11 -5.97
CA ARG A 24 5.71 -0.26 -5.00
C ARG A 24 7.04 -0.57 -5.71
N THR A 25 7.01 -1.48 -6.68
CA THR A 25 8.20 -1.87 -7.44
C THR A 25 8.77 -0.70 -8.22
N ILE A 26 7.92 0.04 -8.92
CA ILE A 26 8.32 1.20 -9.72
C ILE A 26 8.94 2.30 -8.85
N GLU A 27 8.30 2.65 -7.74
CA GLU A 27 8.79 3.69 -6.84
C GLU A 27 10.09 3.26 -6.15
N THR A 28 10.19 1.99 -5.75
CA THR A 28 11.44 1.44 -5.23
C THR A 28 12.55 1.50 -6.27
N TRP A 29 12.26 1.11 -7.51
CA TRP A 29 13.23 1.18 -8.60
C TRP A 29 13.68 2.62 -8.87
N ARG A 30 12.75 3.58 -8.93
CA ARG A 30 13.08 5.00 -9.13
C ARG A 30 14.02 5.53 -8.04
N LEU A 31 13.69 5.24 -6.77
CA LEU A 31 14.52 5.63 -5.63
C LEU A 31 15.93 5.04 -5.71
N LEU A 32 16.04 3.73 -5.95
CA LEU A 32 17.33 3.04 -6.01
C LEU A 32 18.14 3.50 -7.22
N LYS A 33 17.48 3.69 -8.39
CA LYS A 33 18.13 4.14 -9.61
C LYS A 33 18.72 5.53 -9.50
N ALA A 34 18.06 6.44 -8.79
CA ALA A 34 18.57 7.76 -8.48
C ALA A 34 19.84 7.74 -7.58
N GLN A 35 20.08 6.61 -6.91
CA GLN A 35 21.14 6.45 -5.93
C GLN A 35 22.27 5.48 -6.37
N GLY A 36 22.05 4.69 -7.41
CA GLY A 36 23.03 3.70 -7.87
C GLY A 36 22.54 2.85 -9.03
N ASP A 37 23.13 1.67 -9.22
CA ASP A 37 22.69 0.75 -10.27
C ASP A 37 21.53 -0.11 -9.77
N ALA A 38 20.34 0.14 -10.33
CA ALA A 38 19.13 -0.63 -10.09
C ALA A 38 18.49 -1.02 -11.42
N ARG A 39 18.09 -2.29 -11.54
CA ARG A 39 17.50 -2.84 -12.76
C ARG A 39 16.17 -3.49 -12.45
N LEU A 40 15.19 -3.25 -13.33
CA LEU A 40 13.85 -3.83 -13.22
C LEU A 40 13.73 -5.01 -14.20
N TRP A 41 13.25 -6.12 -13.68
CA TRP A 41 13.09 -7.37 -14.42
C TRP A 41 11.64 -7.86 -14.30
N SER A 42 11.15 -8.47 -15.38
CA SER A 42 9.88 -9.18 -15.36
C SER A 42 10.03 -10.58 -15.96
N GLU A 43 9.39 -11.56 -15.33
CA GLU A 43 9.33 -12.94 -15.85
C GLU A 43 8.22 -13.11 -16.90
N TYR A 44 7.38 -12.11 -17.02
CA TYR A 44 6.21 -12.08 -17.91
C TYR A 44 6.28 -10.86 -18.83
N GLU A 45 5.40 -10.81 -19.80
CA GLU A 45 5.12 -9.58 -20.51
C GLU A 45 4.32 -8.67 -19.58
N PRO A 46 4.80 -7.46 -19.24
CA PRO A 46 4.04 -6.49 -18.46
C PRO A 46 2.76 -6.06 -19.19
N CYS A 47 1.79 -5.52 -18.46
CA CYS A 47 0.66 -4.85 -19.10
C CYS A 47 1.16 -3.65 -19.94
N ALA A 48 0.41 -3.33 -21.00
CA ALA A 48 0.83 -2.35 -22.00
C ALA A 48 1.15 -0.97 -21.39
N GLU A 49 0.37 -0.54 -20.42
CA GLU A 49 0.54 0.74 -19.73
C GLU A 49 1.89 0.79 -19.00
N LEU A 50 2.22 -0.24 -18.20
CA LEU A 50 3.47 -0.28 -17.45
C LEU A 50 4.69 -0.47 -18.35
N ALA A 51 4.54 -1.22 -19.44
CA ALA A 51 5.62 -1.40 -20.42
C ALA A 51 6.07 -0.07 -21.04
N GLY A 52 5.13 0.89 -21.20
CA GLY A 52 5.43 2.24 -21.70
C GLY A 52 5.99 3.20 -20.63
N TRP A 53 5.85 2.90 -19.34
CA TRP A 53 6.19 3.84 -18.26
C TRP A 53 7.56 3.62 -17.62
N VAL A 54 8.07 2.38 -17.67
CA VAL A 54 9.33 2.02 -17.01
C VAL A 54 10.19 1.12 -17.87
N PRO A 55 11.50 1.34 -17.92
CA PRO A 55 12.43 0.44 -18.60
C PRO A 55 12.52 -0.86 -17.78
N TYR A 56 12.16 -1.96 -18.38
CA TYR A 56 12.31 -3.28 -17.80
C TYR A 56 13.10 -4.21 -18.73
N THR A 57 13.63 -5.29 -18.18
CA THR A 57 14.22 -6.38 -18.96
C THR A 57 13.43 -7.67 -18.71
N ARG A 58 12.97 -8.29 -19.78
CA ARG A 58 12.30 -9.59 -19.68
C ARG A 58 13.31 -10.69 -19.36
N ILE A 59 13.03 -11.46 -18.33
CA ILE A 59 13.82 -12.65 -18.00
C ILE A 59 13.58 -13.71 -19.07
N SER A 60 14.65 -14.09 -19.78
CA SER A 60 14.64 -15.11 -20.83
C SER A 60 15.87 -16.02 -20.64
N PRO A 61 15.75 -17.12 -19.89
CA PRO A 61 16.88 -17.99 -19.60
C PRO A 61 17.50 -18.62 -20.87
N LEU A 62 16.68 -18.94 -21.87
CA LEU A 62 17.12 -19.46 -23.15
C LEU A 62 18.04 -18.48 -23.92
N GLN A 63 17.82 -17.18 -23.71
CA GLN A 63 18.63 -16.10 -24.28
C GLN A 63 19.71 -15.60 -23.31
N LEU A 64 19.96 -16.32 -22.22
CA LEU A 64 20.90 -15.96 -21.15
C LEU A 64 20.63 -14.56 -20.54
N ARG A 65 19.37 -14.05 -20.65
CA ARG A 65 18.92 -12.79 -20.07
C ARG A 65 18.25 -13.03 -18.73
N PHE A 66 18.96 -12.79 -17.66
CA PHE A 66 18.45 -12.85 -16.28
C PHE A 66 19.39 -12.05 -15.36
N PRO A 67 18.95 -11.66 -14.14
CA PRO A 67 19.79 -10.99 -13.15
C PRO A 67 21.07 -11.77 -12.87
N ARG A 68 22.20 -11.06 -12.72
CA ARG A 68 23.49 -11.70 -12.38
C ARG A 68 24.22 -10.91 -11.30
N GLY A 69 24.68 -11.62 -10.27
CA GLY A 69 25.34 -11.01 -9.11
C GLY A 69 24.42 -10.10 -8.30
N GLY A 70 24.98 -9.30 -7.45
CA GLY A 70 24.29 -8.24 -6.71
C GLY A 70 23.18 -8.70 -5.78
N THR A 71 22.28 -7.77 -5.43
CA THR A 71 21.12 -8.06 -4.60
C THR A 71 19.89 -8.34 -5.47
N LEU A 72 19.38 -9.57 -5.40
CA LEU A 72 18.17 -9.99 -6.10
C LEU A 72 16.96 -9.83 -5.20
N VAL A 73 16.00 -8.98 -5.58
CA VAL A 73 14.83 -8.64 -4.79
C VAL A 73 13.56 -9.06 -5.51
N PHE A 74 12.81 -9.99 -4.94
CA PHE A 74 11.49 -10.36 -5.41
C PHE A 74 10.43 -9.48 -4.73
N MET A 75 9.69 -8.73 -5.53
CA MET A 75 8.66 -7.80 -5.07
C MET A 75 7.29 -8.49 -4.99
N GLY A 76 6.92 -8.93 -3.80
CA GLY A 76 5.74 -9.75 -3.56
C GLY A 76 6.01 -11.24 -3.63
N VAL A 77 4.96 -12.04 -3.81
CA VAL A 77 5.03 -13.51 -3.85
C VAL A 77 4.51 -14.11 -5.16
N TYR A 78 4.13 -13.28 -6.13
CA TYR A 78 3.58 -13.71 -7.41
C TYR A 78 4.63 -13.78 -8.52
N PHE A 79 5.79 -14.34 -8.22
CA PHE A 79 6.85 -14.54 -9.18
C PHE A 79 7.08 -16.05 -9.43
N ARG A 80 7.72 -16.36 -10.54
CA ARG A 80 8.18 -17.71 -10.87
C ARG A 80 9.68 -17.84 -10.60
N ILE A 81 10.05 -18.80 -9.77
CA ILE A 81 11.44 -19.14 -9.60
C ILE A 81 11.80 -20.20 -10.63
N GLY A 82 12.44 -19.76 -11.71
CA GLY A 82 13.02 -20.65 -12.71
C GLY A 82 14.40 -21.16 -12.29
N HIS A 83 14.93 -22.15 -13.03
CA HIS A 83 16.29 -22.65 -12.81
C HIS A 83 17.38 -21.58 -13.03
N TRP A 84 17.05 -20.46 -13.67
CA TRP A 84 17.97 -19.35 -13.92
C TRP A 84 18.61 -18.78 -12.63
N ILE A 85 17.91 -18.86 -11.49
CA ILE A 85 18.43 -18.38 -10.20
C ILE A 85 19.72 -19.09 -9.78
N ARG A 86 19.92 -20.35 -10.19
CA ARG A 86 21.18 -21.09 -9.94
C ARG A 86 22.37 -20.45 -10.65
N PHE A 87 22.14 -19.90 -11.84
CA PHE A 87 23.18 -19.29 -12.69
C PHE A 87 23.27 -17.76 -12.47
N ALA A 88 22.30 -17.18 -11.77
CA ALA A 88 22.30 -15.76 -11.43
C ALA A 88 23.43 -15.39 -10.46
N ALA A 89 23.86 -16.33 -9.61
CA ALA A 89 24.89 -16.15 -8.59
C ALA A 89 24.72 -14.84 -7.79
N PRO A 90 23.50 -14.51 -7.26
CA PRO A 90 23.32 -13.31 -6.49
C PRO A 90 24.12 -13.38 -5.20
N ASP A 91 24.64 -12.23 -4.76
CA ASP A 91 25.32 -12.09 -3.47
C ASP A 91 24.30 -12.19 -2.32
N ARG A 92 23.07 -11.73 -2.60
CA ARG A 92 21.97 -11.68 -1.63
C ARG A 92 20.63 -11.88 -2.33
N VAL A 93 19.71 -12.62 -1.69
CA VAL A 93 18.32 -12.78 -2.17
C VAL A 93 17.36 -12.24 -1.12
N VAL A 94 16.43 -11.40 -1.54
CA VAL A 94 15.42 -10.76 -0.69
C VAL A 94 14.04 -11.03 -1.27
N VAL A 95 13.08 -11.36 -0.42
CA VAL A 95 11.64 -11.41 -0.75
C VAL A 95 10.91 -10.35 0.04
N ILE A 96 10.27 -9.40 -0.62
CA ILE A 96 9.42 -8.41 0.03
C ILE A 96 8.00 -8.98 0.10
N TYR A 97 7.61 -9.40 1.30
CA TYR A 97 6.29 -9.99 1.55
C TYR A 97 5.26 -8.88 1.78
N ASN A 98 4.44 -8.64 0.76
CA ASN A 98 3.51 -7.51 0.70
C ASN A 98 2.03 -7.93 0.62
N THR A 99 1.76 -9.20 0.59
CA THR A 99 0.40 -9.77 0.47
C THR A 99 0.30 -10.98 1.36
N ASP A 100 -0.78 -11.09 2.11
CA ASP A 100 -1.06 -12.21 3.02
C ASP A 100 -1.33 -13.50 2.21
N GLN A 101 -0.27 -14.22 1.89
CA GLN A 101 -0.27 -15.47 1.12
C GLN A 101 0.84 -16.41 1.64
N PRO A 102 0.69 -16.94 2.88
CA PRO A 102 1.75 -17.72 3.55
C PRO A 102 2.18 -18.95 2.77
N ASP A 103 1.24 -19.65 2.13
CA ASP A 103 1.54 -20.85 1.35
C ASP A 103 2.42 -20.53 0.14
N ARG A 104 2.15 -19.39 -0.53
CA ARG A 104 2.99 -18.94 -1.64
C ARG A 104 4.38 -18.53 -1.16
N LEU A 105 4.45 -17.84 -0.04
CA LEU A 105 5.74 -17.47 0.55
C LEU A 105 6.57 -18.73 0.84
N ARG A 106 6.00 -19.68 1.58
CA ARG A 106 6.69 -20.95 1.91
C ARG A 106 7.15 -21.71 0.66
N LYS A 107 6.26 -21.85 -0.32
CA LYS A 107 6.59 -22.50 -1.60
C LYS A 107 7.75 -21.80 -2.31
N ASN A 108 7.76 -20.49 -2.34
CA ASN A 108 8.83 -19.71 -2.98
C ASN A 108 10.16 -19.85 -2.24
N LEU A 109 10.14 -19.76 -0.90
CA LEU A 109 11.35 -19.94 -0.08
C LEU A 109 11.95 -21.34 -0.26
N THR A 110 11.11 -22.40 -0.22
CA THR A 110 11.55 -23.77 -0.49
C THR A 110 12.20 -23.89 -1.88
N ARG A 111 11.64 -23.24 -2.89
CA ARG A 111 12.15 -23.28 -4.25
C ARG A 111 13.47 -22.51 -4.40
N ILE A 112 13.63 -21.38 -3.71
CA ILE A 112 14.90 -20.66 -3.62
C ILE A 112 15.96 -21.56 -2.95
N ALA A 113 15.59 -22.19 -1.84
CA ALA A 113 16.48 -23.11 -1.13
C ALA A 113 16.92 -24.32 -1.99
N SER A 114 16.02 -24.91 -2.79
CA SER A 114 16.34 -26.00 -3.72
C SER A 114 17.32 -25.58 -4.84
N CYS A 115 17.48 -24.28 -5.05
CA CYS A 115 18.50 -23.72 -5.95
C CYS A 115 19.83 -23.39 -5.23
N GLY A 116 19.99 -23.79 -3.96
CA GLY A 116 21.20 -23.54 -3.18
C GLY A 116 21.32 -22.09 -2.69
N LYS A 117 20.20 -21.38 -2.54
CA LYS A 117 20.16 -19.99 -2.08
C LYS A 117 19.29 -19.85 -0.84
N THR A 118 19.62 -18.89 0.02
CA THR A 118 18.79 -18.48 1.15
C THR A 118 18.23 -17.10 0.86
N ALA A 119 16.94 -16.89 1.16
CA ALA A 119 16.31 -15.58 1.01
C ALA A 119 16.00 -14.96 2.36
N GLU A 120 16.26 -13.66 2.47
CA GLU A 120 15.76 -12.83 3.55
C GLU A 120 14.32 -12.38 3.22
N VAL A 121 13.45 -12.36 4.22
CA VAL A 121 12.06 -11.89 4.06
C VAL A 121 11.92 -10.54 4.72
N LEU A 122 11.47 -9.53 3.98
CA LEU A 122 11.10 -8.22 4.48
C LEU A 122 9.58 -8.09 4.47
N TYR A 123 9.00 -7.60 5.55
CA TYR A 123 7.55 -7.47 5.72
C TYR A 123 7.11 -6.02 5.51
N THR A 124 5.94 -5.82 4.93
CA THR A 124 5.47 -4.46 4.61
C THR A 124 4.85 -3.73 5.78
N SER A 125 4.50 -4.44 6.85
CA SER A 125 4.02 -3.86 8.11
C SER A 125 4.36 -4.73 9.31
N PRO A 126 4.40 -4.16 10.52
CA PRO A 126 4.54 -4.93 11.75
C PRO A 126 3.42 -5.96 11.94
N ALA A 127 2.17 -5.59 11.60
CA ALA A 127 1.02 -6.50 11.71
C ALA A 127 1.15 -7.72 10.79
N LEU A 128 1.56 -7.52 9.53
CA LEU A 128 1.81 -8.65 8.62
C LEU A 128 2.95 -9.53 9.12
N ARG A 129 4.01 -8.94 9.68
CA ARG A 129 5.10 -9.69 10.29
C ARG A 129 4.63 -10.51 11.49
N ARG A 130 3.83 -9.92 12.39
CA ARG A 130 3.26 -10.65 13.54
C ARG A 130 2.36 -11.79 13.11
N LYS A 131 1.49 -11.56 12.12
CA LYS A 131 0.57 -12.57 11.56
C LYS A 131 1.32 -13.79 11.04
N GLU A 132 2.44 -13.57 10.37
CA GLU A 132 3.29 -14.64 9.82
C GLU A 132 4.32 -15.18 10.81
N GLN A 133 4.33 -14.71 12.06
CA GLN A 133 5.35 -15.05 13.06
C GLN A 133 6.78 -14.86 12.53
N GLY A 134 6.95 -13.87 11.66
CA GLY A 134 8.22 -13.63 10.98
C GLY A 134 9.20 -12.81 11.79
N HIS A 135 10.50 -12.97 11.51
CA HIS A 135 11.59 -12.30 12.24
C HIS A 135 12.32 -11.23 11.38
N GLY A 136 12.02 -11.17 10.08
CA GLY A 136 12.65 -10.20 9.18
C GLY A 136 12.27 -8.75 9.48
N PRO A 137 13.06 -7.79 8.99
CA PRO A 137 12.75 -6.37 9.17
C PRO A 137 11.48 -5.94 8.45
N VAL A 138 10.91 -4.83 8.93
CA VAL A 138 9.78 -4.17 8.28
C VAL A 138 10.32 -3.16 7.28
N LEU A 139 9.78 -3.20 6.06
CA LEU A 139 10.03 -2.24 5.00
C LEU A 139 8.70 -1.76 4.44
N GLU A 140 8.32 -0.56 4.80
CA GLU A 140 7.10 0.10 4.35
C GLU A 140 7.07 0.27 2.83
N SER A 141 5.89 0.36 2.24
CA SER A 141 5.78 0.71 0.83
C SER A 141 6.07 2.19 0.64
N LEU A 142 6.88 2.49 -0.36
CA LEU A 142 7.03 3.86 -0.84
C LEU A 142 5.70 4.33 -1.42
N VAL A 143 5.34 5.59 -1.13
CA VAL A 143 4.23 6.30 -1.74
C VAL A 143 4.77 7.65 -2.20
N ASP A 144 4.82 7.87 -3.51
CA ASP A 144 5.32 9.13 -4.06
C ASP A 144 4.35 10.29 -3.73
N ALA A 145 4.62 10.97 -2.62
CA ALA A 145 3.79 12.08 -2.15
C ALA A 145 3.73 13.25 -3.15
N SER A 146 4.68 13.38 -4.08
CA SER A 146 4.64 14.43 -5.10
C SER A 146 3.48 14.26 -6.08
N ARG A 147 3.00 13.03 -6.25
CA ARG A 147 1.82 12.71 -7.06
C ARG A 147 0.51 13.04 -6.33
N PHE A 148 0.55 13.18 -5.01
CA PHE A 148 -0.62 13.41 -4.16
C PHE A 148 -0.48 14.70 -3.37
N PRO A 149 -0.41 15.87 -4.05
CA PRO A 149 -0.17 17.14 -3.38
C PRO A 149 -1.28 17.48 -2.39
N TYR A 150 -0.87 18.01 -1.25
CA TYR A 150 -1.80 18.51 -0.24
C TYR A 150 -2.71 19.61 -0.81
N ARG A 151 -4.02 19.51 -0.57
CA ARG A 151 -4.99 20.54 -0.94
C ARG A 151 -5.96 20.83 0.19
N ILE A 152 -6.21 22.11 0.44
CA ILE A 152 -7.32 22.57 1.28
C ILE A 152 -8.60 22.46 0.44
N ARG A 153 -9.62 21.79 0.97
CA ARG A 153 -10.89 21.57 0.26
C ARG A 153 -11.86 22.70 0.46
N ALA A 154 -12.40 23.25 -0.64
CA ALA A 154 -13.51 24.18 -0.60
C ALA A 154 -14.82 23.41 -0.41
N ARG A 155 -15.70 23.94 0.44
CA ARG A 155 -17.03 23.35 0.73
C ARG A 155 -18.13 24.02 -0.09
N ASN A 156 -17.96 24.13 -1.40
CA ASN A 156 -18.94 24.72 -2.30
C ASN A 156 -19.73 23.69 -3.12
N ARG A 157 -19.64 22.41 -2.74
CA ARG A 157 -20.31 21.27 -3.37
C ARG A 157 -20.82 20.30 -2.30
N PRO A 158 -21.68 19.34 -2.64
CA PRO A 158 -22.10 18.28 -1.71
C PRO A 158 -20.90 17.55 -1.10
N PHE A 159 -20.99 17.24 0.18
CA PHE A 159 -19.95 16.49 0.89
C PHE A 159 -19.80 15.13 0.25
N THR A 160 -18.59 14.81 -0.17
CA THR A 160 -18.28 13.61 -0.94
C THR A 160 -17.39 12.66 -0.15
N VAL A 161 -17.86 11.45 0.08
CA VAL A 161 -17.09 10.35 0.68
C VAL A 161 -16.78 9.32 -0.37
N GLY A 162 -15.60 8.76 -0.34
CA GLY A 162 -15.26 7.74 -1.32
C GLY A 162 -14.11 6.83 -0.92
N ARG A 163 -13.88 5.86 -1.77
CA ARG A 163 -12.76 4.93 -1.66
C ARG A 163 -12.19 4.58 -3.02
N LEU A 164 -10.98 4.09 -3.00
CA LEU A 164 -10.22 3.62 -4.15
C LEU A 164 -9.65 2.24 -3.86
N SER A 165 -9.90 1.27 -4.72
CA SER A 165 -9.35 -0.09 -4.58
C SER A 165 -9.38 -0.82 -5.93
N ARG A 166 -8.83 -2.03 -5.98
CA ARG A 166 -9.13 -2.96 -7.08
C ARG A 166 -10.60 -3.36 -7.03
N ASP A 167 -11.17 -3.64 -8.19
CA ASP A 167 -12.58 -3.99 -8.35
C ASP A 167 -12.83 -5.47 -8.03
N THR A 168 -12.83 -5.79 -6.74
CA THR A 168 -13.03 -7.15 -6.22
C THR A 168 -13.65 -7.10 -4.83
N LEU A 169 -14.58 -8.02 -4.55
CA LEU A 169 -15.32 -8.08 -3.29
C LEU A 169 -14.39 -8.16 -2.06
N THR A 170 -13.24 -8.82 -2.16
CA THR A 170 -12.27 -8.90 -1.06
C THR A 170 -11.74 -7.54 -0.60
N LYS A 171 -11.89 -6.51 -1.42
CA LYS A 171 -11.51 -5.12 -1.07
C LYS A 171 -12.64 -4.33 -0.41
N HIS A 172 -13.81 -4.92 -0.25
CA HIS A 172 -14.98 -4.28 0.35
C HIS A 172 -15.48 -5.10 1.53
N HIS A 173 -15.71 -4.46 2.66
CA HIS A 173 -16.35 -5.11 3.80
C HIS A 173 -17.84 -5.28 3.51
N GLU A 174 -18.42 -6.41 3.87
CA GLU A 174 -19.83 -6.71 3.57
C GLU A 174 -20.82 -5.72 4.19
N GLU A 175 -20.55 -5.25 5.41
CA GLU A 175 -21.36 -4.23 6.09
C GLU A 175 -21.32 -2.86 5.41
N ASP A 176 -20.29 -2.58 4.60
CA ASP A 176 -20.10 -1.26 3.99
C ASP A 176 -21.19 -0.91 2.97
N VAL A 177 -21.88 -1.91 2.41
CA VAL A 177 -23.06 -1.68 1.57
C VAL A 177 -24.14 -0.90 2.32
N ALA A 178 -24.40 -1.25 3.58
CA ALA A 178 -25.35 -0.53 4.43
C ALA A 178 -24.85 0.89 4.78
N VAL A 179 -23.57 1.05 5.06
CA VAL A 179 -22.93 2.36 5.31
C VAL A 179 -23.07 3.27 4.09
N TRP A 180 -22.76 2.77 2.89
CA TRP A 180 -22.88 3.55 1.65
C TRP A 180 -24.30 4.01 1.37
N ARG A 181 -25.29 3.11 1.55
CA ARG A 181 -26.72 3.45 1.40
C ARG A 181 -27.17 4.50 2.42
N ALA A 182 -26.77 4.36 3.67
CA ALA A 182 -27.13 5.30 4.72
C ALA A 182 -26.54 6.70 4.47
N LEU A 183 -25.26 6.80 4.09
CA LEU A 183 -24.61 8.05 3.72
C LEU A 183 -25.32 8.73 2.53
N ALA A 184 -25.64 7.96 1.50
CA ALA A 184 -26.32 8.46 0.31
C ALA A 184 -27.73 8.97 0.63
N ALA A 185 -28.47 8.30 1.52
CA ALA A 185 -29.78 8.74 2.02
C ALA A 185 -29.70 10.05 2.81
N GLU A 186 -28.56 10.34 3.46
CA GLU A 186 -28.29 11.61 4.14
C GLU A 186 -27.84 12.74 3.19
N GLY A 187 -27.87 12.51 1.87
CA GLY A 187 -27.45 13.48 0.86
C GLY A 187 -25.93 13.62 0.74
N VAL A 188 -25.16 12.64 1.22
CA VAL A 188 -23.72 12.53 0.96
C VAL A 188 -23.52 11.95 -0.44
N HIS A 189 -22.65 12.57 -1.23
CA HIS A 189 -22.23 11.97 -2.49
C HIS A 189 -21.18 10.89 -2.23
N VAL A 190 -21.43 9.67 -2.70
CA VAL A 190 -20.56 8.52 -2.50
C VAL A 190 -19.88 8.18 -3.82
N ARG A 191 -18.55 8.10 -3.84
CA ARG A 191 -17.76 7.71 -5.02
C ARG A 191 -16.90 6.48 -4.72
N ILE A 192 -17.09 5.40 -5.46
CA ILE A 192 -16.36 4.14 -5.22
C ILE A 192 -15.63 3.75 -6.51
N MET A 193 -14.34 4.04 -6.60
CA MET A 193 -13.51 3.57 -7.69
C MET A 193 -12.95 2.18 -7.38
N GLY A 194 -13.21 1.21 -8.26
CA GLY A 194 -13.10 -0.22 -7.99
C GLY A 194 -14.34 -0.74 -7.25
N GLY A 195 -15.51 -0.17 -7.55
CA GLY A 195 -16.79 -0.49 -6.90
C GLY A 195 -17.81 -1.16 -7.82
N THR A 196 -17.48 -1.46 -9.08
CA THR A 196 -18.46 -2.07 -9.98
C THR A 196 -18.81 -3.52 -9.57
N CYS A 197 -17.97 -4.17 -8.78
CA CYS A 197 -18.28 -5.45 -8.14
C CYS A 197 -19.44 -5.36 -7.13
N LEU A 198 -19.81 -4.15 -6.67
CA LEU A 198 -20.97 -3.88 -5.80
C LEU A 198 -22.22 -3.44 -6.57
N ALA A 199 -22.19 -3.53 -7.91
CA ALA A 199 -23.30 -3.03 -8.73
C ALA A 199 -24.64 -3.73 -8.42
N ARG A 200 -24.61 -5.00 -8.02
CA ARG A 200 -25.81 -5.73 -7.61
C ARG A 200 -26.52 -5.07 -6.42
N GLU A 201 -25.73 -4.57 -5.47
CA GLU A 201 -26.22 -4.02 -4.21
C GLU A 201 -26.47 -2.52 -4.28
N LEU A 202 -25.69 -1.77 -5.09
CA LEU A 202 -25.65 -0.31 -5.05
C LEU A 202 -26.03 0.38 -6.36
N ALA A 203 -26.16 -0.32 -7.48
CA ALA A 203 -26.56 0.32 -8.73
C ALA A 203 -27.96 0.94 -8.60
N GLY A 204 -28.13 2.15 -9.14
CA GLY A 204 -29.40 2.88 -9.09
C GLY A 204 -29.72 3.54 -7.74
N VAL A 205 -28.88 3.38 -6.71
CA VAL A 205 -29.03 4.13 -5.45
C VAL A 205 -28.64 5.59 -5.71
N PRO A 206 -29.54 6.57 -5.45
CA PRO A 206 -29.21 7.98 -5.64
C PRO A 206 -27.98 8.40 -4.85
N ASN A 207 -27.19 9.34 -5.39
CA ASN A 207 -25.95 9.86 -4.81
C ASN A 207 -24.79 8.84 -4.69
N ILE A 208 -24.88 7.65 -5.30
CA ILE A 208 -23.78 6.69 -5.36
C ILE A 208 -23.28 6.56 -6.80
N GLU A 209 -21.98 6.78 -6.97
CA GLU A 209 -21.25 6.60 -8.22
C GLU A 209 -20.28 5.40 -8.08
N LEU A 210 -20.49 4.37 -8.90
CA LEU A 210 -19.63 3.19 -8.97
C LEU A 210 -18.75 3.29 -10.23
N LEU A 211 -17.46 3.32 -10.04
CA LEU A 211 -16.46 3.42 -11.12
C LEU A 211 -15.62 2.13 -11.17
N PRO A 212 -15.22 1.67 -12.35
CA PRO A 212 -14.25 0.58 -12.46
C PRO A 212 -12.90 1.03 -11.89
N SER A 213 -12.06 0.06 -11.53
CA SER A 213 -10.67 0.34 -11.13
C SER A 213 -9.93 1.05 -12.26
N GLY A 214 -9.24 2.16 -11.95
CA GLY A 214 -8.48 2.92 -12.94
C GLY A 214 -9.30 3.82 -13.86
N ALA A 215 -10.59 4.04 -13.60
CA ALA A 215 -11.43 4.95 -14.38
C ALA A 215 -10.93 6.39 -14.38
N GLU A 216 -10.28 6.80 -13.30
CA GLU A 216 -9.64 8.11 -13.15
C GLU A 216 -8.22 7.93 -12.63
N HIS A 217 -7.37 8.94 -12.81
CA HIS A 217 -6.10 8.98 -12.10
C HIS A 217 -6.33 9.06 -10.58
N PRO A 218 -5.63 8.25 -9.76
CA PRO A 218 -5.85 8.21 -8.31
C PRO A 218 -5.80 9.58 -7.63
N GLU A 219 -4.87 10.45 -8.04
CA GLU A 219 -4.74 11.81 -7.52
C GLU A 219 -5.95 12.69 -7.84
N THR A 220 -6.53 12.58 -9.04
CA THR A 220 -7.74 13.31 -9.44
C THR A 220 -8.94 12.83 -8.64
N PHE A 221 -9.10 11.51 -8.55
CA PHE A 221 -10.16 10.89 -7.77
C PHE A 221 -10.09 11.31 -6.29
N LEU A 222 -8.93 11.19 -5.64
CA LEU A 222 -8.76 11.56 -4.24
C LEU A 222 -9.01 13.05 -3.99
N HIS A 223 -8.64 13.92 -4.92
CA HIS A 223 -8.93 15.36 -4.82
C HIS A 223 -10.42 15.69 -5.00
N SER A 224 -11.22 14.80 -5.52
CA SER A 224 -12.68 14.97 -5.63
C SER A 224 -13.43 14.67 -4.33
N LEU A 225 -12.76 14.07 -3.34
CA LEU A 225 -13.37 13.66 -2.08
C LEU A 225 -13.21 14.72 -0.98
N ASP A 226 -14.05 14.61 0.06
CA ASP A 226 -13.94 15.34 1.33
C ASP A 226 -13.55 14.43 2.49
N CYS A 227 -13.80 13.13 2.35
CA CYS A 227 -13.40 12.09 3.29
C CYS A 227 -13.08 10.80 2.53
N PHE A 228 -12.01 10.13 2.92
CA PHE A 228 -11.66 8.81 2.42
C PHE A 228 -12.10 7.76 3.44
N TYR A 229 -12.89 6.79 2.98
CA TYR A 229 -13.34 5.68 3.82
C TYR A 229 -12.82 4.36 3.27
N TYR A 230 -12.12 3.57 4.11
CA TYR A 230 -11.48 2.34 3.67
C TYR A 230 -11.59 1.22 4.70
N ARG A 231 -12.27 0.15 4.32
CA ARG A 231 -12.33 -1.11 5.07
C ARG A 231 -12.39 -2.27 4.09
N THR A 232 -11.65 -3.33 4.33
CA THR A 232 -11.63 -4.54 3.49
C THR A 232 -12.51 -5.61 4.09
N ASP A 233 -12.82 -6.65 3.30
CA ASP A 233 -13.47 -7.87 3.80
C ASP A 233 -12.75 -8.40 5.04
N ALA A 234 -13.50 -8.92 6.01
CA ALA A 234 -12.96 -9.39 7.29
C ALA A 234 -11.94 -10.53 7.14
N ASN A 235 -12.06 -11.34 6.06
CA ASN A 235 -11.16 -12.43 5.75
C ASN A 235 -9.95 -12.01 4.90
N TRP A 236 -9.89 -10.73 4.49
CA TRP A 236 -8.78 -10.18 3.72
C TRP A 236 -7.89 -9.31 4.58
N PHE A 237 -6.65 -9.74 4.77
CA PHE A 237 -5.65 -8.92 5.46
C PHE A 237 -4.90 -8.03 4.47
N GLU A 238 -5.04 -6.72 4.60
CA GLU A 238 -4.30 -5.74 3.81
C GLU A 238 -2.87 -5.61 4.33
N GLY A 239 -1.88 -5.99 3.52
CA GLY A 239 -0.48 -6.03 3.97
C GLY A 239 0.12 -4.67 4.33
N PHE A 240 -0.27 -3.59 3.59
CA PHE A 240 0.19 -2.22 3.85
C PHE A 240 -0.92 -1.18 3.62
N GLY A 241 -1.73 -1.33 2.56
CA GLY A 241 -2.82 -0.39 2.26
C GLY A 241 -2.33 0.95 1.69
N ARG A 242 -1.54 0.94 0.62
CA ARG A 242 -1.00 2.14 -0.04
C ARG A 242 -2.01 3.26 -0.23
N VAL A 243 -3.23 2.93 -0.66
CA VAL A 243 -4.29 3.90 -0.94
C VAL A 243 -4.67 4.76 0.27
N VAL A 244 -4.49 4.22 1.50
CA VAL A 244 -4.70 4.96 2.74
C VAL A 244 -3.69 6.11 2.84
N PHE A 245 -2.41 5.83 2.58
CA PHE A 245 -1.34 6.83 2.64
C PHE A 245 -1.38 7.80 1.45
N GLU A 246 -1.83 7.36 0.28
CA GLU A 246 -2.09 8.21 -0.87
C GLU A 246 -3.21 9.23 -0.54
N ALA A 247 -4.30 8.79 0.08
CA ALA A 247 -5.37 9.67 0.56
C ALA A 247 -4.87 10.65 1.63
N MET A 248 -4.11 10.15 2.62
CA MET A 248 -3.50 10.99 3.66
C MET A 248 -2.58 12.07 3.07
N ALA A 249 -1.76 11.74 2.08
CA ALA A 249 -0.86 12.69 1.44
C ALA A 249 -1.61 13.87 0.84
N THR A 250 -2.80 13.64 0.24
CA THR A 250 -3.64 14.73 -0.29
C THR A 250 -4.26 15.62 0.78
N GLY A 251 -4.11 15.29 2.08
CA GLY A 251 -4.76 15.97 3.20
C GLY A 251 -6.23 15.61 3.37
N LEU A 252 -6.68 14.46 2.85
CA LEU A 252 -8.00 13.92 3.16
C LEU A 252 -8.07 13.47 4.63
N PRO A 253 -9.14 13.81 5.36
CA PRO A 253 -9.55 13.04 6.52
C PRO A 253 -9.77 11.58 6.12
N VAL A 254 -9.12 10.67 6.85
CA VAL A 254 -9.20 9.23 6.58
C VAL A 254 -9.94 8.54 7.72
N VAL A 255 -10.97 7.78 7.36
CA VAL A 255 -11.67 6.82 8.23
C VAL A 255 -11.37 5.44 7.70
N CYS A 256 -10.77 4.58 8.49
CA CYS A 256 -10.42 3.23 8.02
C CYS A 256 -10.53 2.19 9.13
N GLY A 257 -10.74 0.93 8.74
CA GLY A 257 -10.77 -0.18 9.69
C GLY A 257 -9.49 -0.25 10.51
N ASP A 258 -9.58 -0.72 11.74
CA ASP A 258 -8.44 -0.99 12.62
C ASP A 258 -7.71 -2.29 12.27
N HIS A 259 -8.22 -3.02 11.27
CA HIS A 259 -7.71 -4.28 10.77
C HIS A 259 -6.92 -4.09 9.46
N GLY A 260 -5.64 -4.40 9.50
CA GLY A 260 -4.75 -4.32 8.34
C GLY A 260 -3.39 -3.71 8.68
N GLY A 261 -2.44 -3.87 7.77
CA GLY A 261 -1.06 -3.42 7.98
C GLY A 261 -0.88 -1.90 8.06
N TYR A 262 -1.83 -1.11 7.52
CA TYR A 262 -1.81 0.34 7.63
C TYR A 262 -2.07 0.82 9.07
N ALA A 263 -2.87 0.08 9.85
CA ALA A 263 -3.26 0.51 11.19
C ALA A 263 -2.06 0.70 12.13
N ASP A 264 -0.99 -0.09 11.97
CA ASP A 264 0.24 0.06 12.77
C ASP A 264 0.94 1.43 12.59
N PHE A 265 0.64 2.14 11.53
CA PHE A 265 1.28 3.42 11.19
C PHE A 265 0.39 4.63 11.48
N LEU A 266 -0.84 4.40 11.93
CA LEU A 266 -1.86 5.42 12.12
C LEU A 266 -2.08 5.71 13.60
N ALA A 267 -2.46 6.94 13.90
CA ALA A 267 -2.83 7.36 15.25
C ALA A 267 -4.28 7.85 15.26
N HIS A 268 -5.15 7.04 15.89
CA HIS A 268 -6.58 7.32 16.01
C HIS A 268 -6.85 8.74 16.52
N ARG A 269 -7.76 9.47 15.85
CA ARG A 269 -8.18 10.86 16.12
C ARG A 269 -7.07 11.91 16.04
N ARG A 270 -5.85 11.54 15.67
CA ARG A 270 -4.74 12.46 15.43
C ARG A 270 -4.49 12.68 13.94
N ASP A 271 -4.31 11.61 13.16
CA ASP A 271 -4.03 11.65 11.72
C ASP A 271 -4.98 10.79 10.88
N SER A 272 -5.81 10.00 11.53
CA SER A 272 -6.86 9.16 10.94
C SER A 272 -7.92 8.85 12.00
N ILE A 273 -9.04 8.26 11.60
CA ILE A 273 -10.01 7.65 12.52
C ILE A 273 -10.03 6.15 12.24
N LEU A 274 -9.55 5.38 13.19
CA LEU A 274 -9.63 3.91 13.15
C LEU A 274 -10.99 3.49 13.69
N ILE A 275 -11.64 2.55 13.01
CA ILE A 275 -12.99 2.08 13.33
C ILE A 275 -13.05 0.54 13.33
N ALA A 276 -13.86 -0.02 14.20
CA ALA A 276 -14.12 -1.45 14.28
C ALA A 276 -15.32 -1.87 13.40
N ASP A 277 -16.35 -1.04 13.31
CA ASP A 277 -17.60 -1.40 12.63
C ASP A 277 -18.21 -0.26 11.79
N GLY A 278 -19.35 -0.54 11.13
CA GLY A 278 -20.08 0.41 10.30
C GLY A 278 -20.73 1.56 11.08
N ASN A 279 -21.11 1.37 12.35
CA ASN A 279 -21.69 2.41 13.18
C ASN A 279 -20.63 3.46 13.55
N GLU A 280 -19.44 3.01 13.92
CA GLU A 280 -18.31 3.90 14.17
C GLU A 280 -17.91 4.67 12.90
N ALA A 281 -17.94 4.00 11.73
CA ALA A 281 -17.72 4.66 10.45
C ALA A 281 -18.71 5.79 10.19
N MET A 282 -20.00 5.53 10.38
CA MET A 282 -21.06 6.53 10.23
C MET A 282 -20.87 7.72 11.18
N ALA A 283 -20.56 7.45 12.46
CA ALA A 283 -20.33 8.49 13.47
C ALA A 283 -19.10 9.36 13.08
N ALA A 284 -18.00 8.74 12.69
CA ALA A 284 -16.76 9.42 12.27
C ALA A 284 -16.99 10.31 11.03
N ILE A 285 -17.68 9.78 10.02
CA ILE A 285 -17.94 10.52 8.77
C ILE A 285 -18.88 11.70 9.04
N ARG A 286 -19.91 11.53 9.87
CA ARG A 286 -20.81 12.62 10.28
C ARG A 286 -20.06 13.71 11.07
N GLU A 287 -19.15 13.34 11.96
CA GLU A 287 -18.30 14.29 12.69
C GLU A 287 -17.42 15.11 11.74
N ILE A 288 -16.73 14.44 10.78
CA ILE A 288 -15.93 15.11 9.76
C ILE A 288 -16.79 16.05 8.90
N ARG A 289 -18.00 15.64 8.54
CA ARG A 289 -18.95 16.45 7.76
C ARG A 289 -19.37 17.70 8.50
N SER A 290 -19.73 17.59 9.78
CA SER A 290 -20.28 18.68 10.60
C SER A 290 -19.20 19.59 11.19
N ASN A 291 -18.02 19.06 11.53
CA ASN A 291 -16.93 19.80 12.17
C ASN A 291 -15.77 20.10 11.21
N THR A 292 -15.85 21.25 10.54
CA THR A 292 -14.83 21.67 9.54
C THR A 292 -13.45 21.88 10.16
N ALA A 293 -13.37 22.38 11.39
CA ALA A 293 -12.10 22.62 12.06
C ALA A 293 -11.39 21.28 12.36
N PHE A 294 -12.14 20.32 12.90
CA PHE A 294 -11.64 18.97 13.13
C PHE A 294 -11.19 18.30 11.82
N ALA A 295 -12.02 18.34 10.76
CA ALA A 295 -11.69 17.77 9.46
C ALA A 295 -10.38 18.34 8.88
N ARG A 296 -10.19 19.68 8.96
CA ARG A 296 -8.95 20.33 8.50
C ARG A 296 -7.74 19.93 9.31
N THR A 297 -7.87 19.88 10.63
CA THR A 297 -6.78 19.47 11.52
C THR A 297 -6.38 18.02 11.26
N LEU A 298 -7.36 17.12 11.15
CA LEU A 298 -7.14 15.70 10.87
C LEU A 298 -6.43 15.52 9.51
N GLY A 299 -6.91 16.19 8.45
CA GLY A 299 -6.31 16.12 7.12
C GLY A 299 -4.87 16.68 7.07
N ALA A 300 -4.61 17.80 7.77
CA ALA A 300 -3.26 18.37 7.87
C ALA A 300 -2.29 17.42 8.61
N ASN A 301 -2.78 16.77 9.67
CA ASN A 301 -2.00 15.78 10.40
C ASN A 301 -1.76 14.52 9.54
N ALA A 302 -2.78 14.05 8.82
CA ALA A 302 -2.68 12.94 7.89
C ALA A 302 -1.57 13.16 6.86
N SER A 303 -1.54 14.33 6.21
CA SER A 303 -0.51 14.64 5.22
C SER A 303 0.90 14.66 5.82
N ARG A 304 1.07 15.24 7.02
CA ARG A 304 2.37 15.21 7.71
C ARG A 304 2.80 13.79 8.10
N ALA A 305 1.87 12.96 8.57
CA ALA A 305 2.14 11.57 8.89
C ALA A 305 2.54 10.76 7.64
N ALA A 306 1.84 10.93 6.52
CA ALA A 306 2.18 10.29 5.25
C ALA A 306 3.58 10.69 4.76
N ALA A 307 3.94 11.98 4.86
CA ALA A 307 5.27 12.46 4.50
C ALA A 307 6.38 11.86 5.38
N ALA A 308 6.14 11.74 6.69
CA ALA A 308 7.09 11.10 7.61
C ALA A 308 7.27 9.61 7.31
N ILE A 309 6.18 8.88 7.05
CA ILE A 309 6.22 7.47 6.68
C ILE A 309 7.00 7.28 5.38
N GLN A 310 6.75 8.14 4.37
CA GLN A 310 7.47 8.12 3.10
C GLN A 310 8.98 8.36 3.29
N HIS A 311 9.35 9.34 4.10
CA HIS A 311 10.76 9.63 4.40
C HIS A 311 11.45 8.42 5.04
N ASN A 312 10.81 7.83 6.04
CA ASN A 312 11.32 6.64 6.73
C ASN A 312 11.42 5.43 5.80
N ALA A 313 10.40 5.19 4.96
CA ALA A 313 10.40 4.11 3.97
C ALA A 313 11.54 4.27 2.96
N ALA A 314 11.82 5.49 2.50
CA ALA A 314 12.92 5.77 1.58
C ALA A 314 14.28 5.47 2.23
N ALA A 315 14.52 5.98 3.45
CA ALA A 315 15.76 5.73 4.19
C ALA A 315 15.96 4.22 4.45
N ARG A 316 14.93 3.50 4.89
CA ARG A 316 14.99 2.05 5.11
C ARG A 316 15.21 1.26 3.82
N THR A 317 14.58 1.68 2.71
CA THR A 317 14.80 1.05 1.40
C THR A 317 16.26 1.12 1.00
N LEU A 318 16.88 2.30 1.11
CA LEU A 318 18.29 2.48 0.79
C LEU A 318 19.20 1.69 1.74
N HIS A 319 18.89 1.66 3.02
CA HIS A 319 19.64 0.88 3.99
C HIS A 319 19.54 -0.62 3.72
N LEU A 320 18.32 -1.15 3.64
CA LEU A 320 18.09 -2.58 3.56
C LEU A 320 18.47 -3.17 2.19
N LEU A 321 18.36 -2.41 1.09
CA LEU A 321 18.61 -2.93 -0.24
C LEU A 321 19.98 -2.52 -0.82
N MET A 322 20.57 -1.40 -0.37
CA MET A 322 21.86 -0.91 -0.86
C MET A 322 22.96 -0.86 0.23
N GLY A 323 22.65 -1.26 1.47
CA GLY A 323 23.62 -1.20 2.57
C GLY A 323 24.03 0.21 3.00
N ARG A 324 23.25 1.23 2.64
CA ARG A 324 23.57 2.61 3.03
C ARG A 324 23.29 2.85 4.51
N PRO A 325 24.15 3.61 5.23
CA PRO A 325 23.84 3.96 6.62
C PRO A 325 22.53 4.74 6.70
N VAL A 326 21.69 4.40 7.67
CA VAL A 326 20.51 5.20 8.01
C VAL A 326 21.02 6.45 8.70
N SER A 327 21.09 7.57 7.99
CA SER A 327 21.21 8.87 8.65
C SER A 327 20.01 9.01 9.58
N ALA A 328 20.25 9.16 10.88
CA ALA A 328 19.29 9.03 11.98
C ALA A 328 17.83 9.23 11.60
N VAL A 329 17.13 8.14 11.33
CA VAL A 329 15.67 8.12 11.27
C VAL A 329 15.23 8.38 12.70
N ARG A 330 14.78 9.61 13.00
CA ARG A 330 14.16 9.91 14.28
C ARG A 330 12.90 9.05 14.37
N ASP A 331 12.93 8.08 15.27
CA ASP A 331 11.74 7.34 15.69
C ASP A 331 10.94 8.28 16.61
N GLU A 332 10.32 9.28 16.01
CA GLU A 332 9.48 10.25 16.72
C GLU A 332 8.07 9.70 16.99
N ARG A 333 7.93 8.40 17.18
CA ARG A 333 6.66 7.85 17.67
C ARG A 333 6.65 7.97 19.20
N PRO A 334 5.64 8.66 19.79
CA PRO A 334 5.41 8.56 21.23
C PRO A 334 5.14 7.08 21.57
N ARG A 335 5.90 6.54 22.51
CA ARG A 335 5.77 5.15 22.99
C ARG A 335 4.53 4.89 23.83
N ASP A 336 3.61 5.84 23.94
CA ASP A 336 2.43 5.77 24.79
C ASP A 336 1.16 5.88 23.97
N ALA A 337 0.74 4.76 23.35
CA ALA A 337 -0.67 4.54 23.09
C ALA A 337 -1.22 3.80 24.32
N PRO A 338 -2.18 4.37 25.07
CA PRO A 338 -2.85 3.61 26.11
C PRO A 338 -3.57 2.43 25.45
N GLY A 339 -3.27 1.23 25.92
CA GLY A 339 -4.00 0.04 25.54
C GLY A 339 -5.51 0.26 25.79
N PHE A 340 -6.33 -0.21 24.87
CA PHE A 340 -7.76 -0.35 25.11
C PHE A 340 -7.94 -1.27 26.31
N GLY A 341 -8.09 -0.68 27.49
CA GLY A 341 -8.40 -1.35 28.72
C GLY A 341 -9.83 -1.88 28.65
N ALA A 342 -9.99 -3.18 28.78
CA ALA A 342 -11.22 -3.77 29.27
C ALA A 342 -11.43 -3.27 30.70
N ASP A 343 -12.32 -2.30 30.87
CA ASP A 343 -12.94 -1.96 32.15
C ASP A 343 -14.32 -1.36 31.90
N ALA A 344 -15.32 -2.24 32.00
CA ALA A 344 -16.67 -1.89 32.35
C ALA A 344 -17.37 -3.16 32.88
N ALA A 345 -17.07 -3.49 34.14
CA ALA A 345 -17.93 -4.30 34.97
C ALA A 345 -17.98 -3.60 36.34
N GLU A 346 -19.03 -2.78 36.55
CA GLU A 346 -19.80 -2.63 37.79
C GLU A 346 -21.06 -1.82 37.47
#